data_23d28f17daf2e273ac26b256763bfdf3
#
_entry.id   23d28f17daf2e273ac26b256763bfdf3
#
_cell.length_a   1.000
_cell.length_b   1.000
_cell.length_c   1.000
_cell.angle_alpha   90.00
_cell.angle_beta   90.00
_cell.angle_gamma   90.00
#
_symmetry.space_group_name_H-M   'P 1'
#
loop_
_entity.id
_entity.type
_entity.pdbx_description
1 polymer ?
#
loop_
_entity_poly.entity_id
_entity_poly.type
_entity_poly.pdbx_seq_one_letter_code
_entity_poly.pdbx_strand_id
1 'polypeptide(L)'
;MSEVDAYLEEQIQRIEQQTIYNLSYVGERCLNEARSTNSYKDQTGNLRSSIGYVIVKDGKIVQMSDFTTLKNGREGTKGGASFARQLVKEFPSGIVLIVVAGMNYAAHVSARGYNVLDSAELLAEQLVPSLMKQLGFTKR
;
A
#
# COMPACT_ATOMS: atom_id res chain seq x y z
N MET A 1 28.76 19.13 -9.57
CA MET A 1 27.54 19.49 -8.82
C MET A 1 27.87 20.54 -7.79
N SER A 2 27.11 21.62 -7.71
CA SER A 2 27.32 22.67 -6.73
C SER A 2 26.90 22.16 -5.34
N GLU A 3 27.38 22.84 -4.28
CA GLU A 3 26.95 22.54 -2.92
C GLU A 3 25.45 22.73 -2.73
N VAL A 4 24.86 23.73 -3.41
CA VAL A 4 23.42 23.96 -3.35
C VAL A 4 22.65 22.80 -3.99
N ASP A 5 23.10 22.31 -5.14
CA ASP A 5 22.46 21.19 -5.81
C ASP A 5 22.54 19.92 -4.97
N ALA A 6 23.69 19.66 -4.35
CA ALA A 6 23.86 18.50 -3.46
C ALA A 6 22.93 18.60 -2.24
N TYR A 7 22.79 19.80 -1.67
CA TYR A 7 21.90 20.02 -0.53
C TYR A 7 20.45 19.78 -0.92
N LEU A 8 20.00 20.33 -2.06
CA LEU A 8 18.62 20.15 -2.53
C LEU A 8 18.32 18.69 -2.81
N GLU A 9 19.25 17.98 -3.43
CA GLU A 9 19.08 16.54 -3.70
C GLU A 9 18.95 15.75 -2.40
N GLU A 10 19.75 16.08 -1.38
CA GLU A 10 19.65 15.44 -0.08
C GLU A 10 18.28 15.68 0.56
N GLN A 11 17.74 16.92 0.47
CA GLN A 11 16.42 17.24 1.02
C GLN A 11 15.30 16.48 0.28
N ILE A 12 15.40 16.36 -1.04
CA ILE A 12 14.45 15.61 -1.84
C ILE A 12 14.46 14.14 -1.41
N GLN A 13 15.63 13.54 -1.21
CA GLN A 13 15.74 12.15 -0.77
C GLN A 13 15.12 11.94 0.61
N ARG A 14 15.31 12.87 1.53
CA ARG A 14 14.70 12.80 2.87
C ARG A 14 13.19 12.84 2.79
N ILE A 15 12.63 13.72 1.96
CA ILE A 15 11.18 13.81 1.76
C ILE A 15 10.65 12.51 1.16
N GLU A 16 11.34 11.95 0.17
CA GLU A 16 10.94 10.68 -0.44
C GLU A 16 10.97 9.55 0.57
N GLN A 17 12.01 9.45 1.39
CA GLN A 17 12.12 8.43 2.43
C GLN A 17 11.01 8.57 3.46
N GLN A 18 10.71 9.80 3.89
CA GLN A 18 9.62 10.05 4.83
C GLN A 18 8.26 9.70 4.22
N THR A 19 8.08 10.01 2.94
CA THR A 19 6.86 9.66 2.20
C THR A 19 6.67 8.14 2.15
N ILE A 20 7.72 7.40 1.82
CA ILE A 20 7.66 5.94 1.76
C ILE A 20 7.37 5.37 3.14
N TYR A 21 8.01 5.88 4.19
CA TYR A 21 7.75 5.45 5.56
C TYR A 21 6.28 5.68 5.94
N ASN A 22 5.75 6.87 5.68
CA ASN A 22 4.37 7.19 6.04
C ASN A 22 3.38 6.35 5.25
N LEU A 23 3.63 6.12 3.96
CA LEU A 23 2.76 5.26 3.15
C LEU A 23 2.84 3.80 3.59
N SER A 24 4.02 3.34 4.03
CA SER A 24 4.11 1.96 4.55
C SER A 24 3.30 1.80 5.84
N TYR A 25 3.28 2.81 6.69
CA TYR A 25 2.42 2.82 7.87
C TYR A 25 0.94 2.72 7.48
N VAL A 26 0.53 3.50 6.49
CA VAL A 26 -0.85 3.45 5.97
C VAL A 26 -1.15 2.03 5.44
N GLY A 27 -0.24 1.45 4.69
CA GLY A 27 -0.40 0.09 4.18
C GLY A 27 -0.55 -0.94 5.29
N GLU A 28 0.29 -0.87 6.32
CA GLU A 28 0.19 -1.77 7.47
C GLU A 28 -1.14 -1.61 8.21
N ARG A 29 -1.63 -0.38 8.37
CA ARG A 29 -2.92 -0.14 9.00
C ARG A 29 -4.07 -0.72 8.16
N CYS A 30 -3.99 -0.61 6.84
CA CYS A 30 -4.97 -1.24 5.96
C CYS A 30 -4.97 -2.76 6.11
N LEU A 31 -3.80 -3.37 6.16
CA LEU A 31 -3.69 -4.81 6.34
C LEU A 31 -4.29 -5.26 7.67
N ASN A 32 -3.95 -4.56 8.75
CA ASN A 32 -4.48 -4.88 10.06
C ASN A 32 -6.00 -4.75 10.12
N GLU A 33 -6.54 -3.68 9.55
CA GLU A 33 -7.98 -3.46 9.49
C GLU A 33 -8.68 -4.55 8.67
N ALA A 34 -8.12 -4.88 7.52
CA ALA A 34 -8.70 -5.90 6.64
C ALA A 34 -8.68 -7.29 7.28
N ARG A 35 -7.60 -7.62 7.97
CA ARG A 35 -7.46 -8.95 8.61
C ARG A 35 -8.34 -9.08 9.85
N SER A 36 -8.69 -7.96 10.49
CA SER A 36 -9.52 -7.97 11.69
C SER A 36 -11.01 -7.79 11.41
N THR A 37 -11.40 -7.46 10.17
CA THR A 37 -12.80 -7.23 9.85
C THR A 37 -13.50 -8.52 9.43
N ASN A 38 -14.76 -8.66 9.85
CA ASN A 38 -15.64 -9.76 9.46
C ASN A 38 -16.73 -9.29 8.47
N SER A 39 -16.52 -8.18 7.82
CA SER A 39 -17.53 -7.55 6.96
C SER A 39 -17.72 -8.23 5.62
N TYR A 40 -16.89 -9.23 5.25
CA TYR A 40 -17.05 -9.99 4.02
C TYR A 40 -16.77 -11.47 4.25
N LYS A 41 -17.22 -12.31 3.33
CA LYS A 41 -17.07 -13.75 3.45
C LYS A 41 -15.71 -14.20 2.92
N ASP A 42 -14.95 -14.87 3.76
CA ASP A 42 -13.65 -15.43 3.39
C ASP A 42 -13.55 -16.85 3.99
N GLN A 43 -14.11 -17.81 3.29
CA GLN A 43 -14.21 -19.18 3.79
C GLN A 43 -12.88 -19.90 3.78
N THR A 44 -12.02 -19.65 2.80
CA THR A 44 -10.76 -20.36 2.64
C THR A 44 -9.56 -19.59 3.19
N GLY A 45 -9.70 -18.34 3.54
CA GLY A 45 -8.60 -17.45 3.91
C GLY A 45 -7.86 -16.88 2.70
N ASN A 46 -8.24 -17.22 1.47
CA ASN A 46 -7.56 -16.75 0.27
C ASN A 46 -7.65 -15.23 0.11
N LEU A 47 -8.81 -14.64 0.41
CA LEU A 47 -8.98 -13.19 0.29
C LEU A 47 -8.08 -12.46 1.28
N ARG A 48 -8.10 -12.87 2.56
CA ARG A 48 -7.24 -12.24 3.58
C ARG A 48 -5.76 -12.55 3.37
N SER A 49 -5.44 -13.75 2.91
CA SER A 49 -4.05 -14.13 2.63
C SER A 49 -3.48 -13.40 1.43
N SER A 50 -4.35 -12.94 0.53
CA SER A 50 -3.93 -12.18 -0.64
C SER A 50 -3.82 -10.67 -0.37
N ILE A 51 -4.16 -10.23 0.84
CA ILE A 51 -4.04 -8.83 1.21
C ILE A 51 -2.58 -8.48 1.45
N GLY A 52 -2.15 -7.44 0.81
CA GLY A 52 -0.81 -6.92 0.97
C GLY A 52 -0.71 -5.54 0.36
N TYR A 53 0.46 -4.94 0.47
CA TYR A 53 0.67 -3.65 -0.16
C TYR A 53 2.05 -3.63 -0.82
N VAL A 54 2.18 -2.75 -1.82
CA VAL A 54 3.46 -2.39 -2.40
C VAL A 54 3.55 -0.87 -2.46
N ILE A 55 4.76 -0.36 -2.33
CA ILE A 55 5.04 1.04 -2.57
C ILE A 55 5.90 1.12 -3.81
N VAL A 56 5.44 1.91 -4.77
CA VAL A 56 6.06 2.07 -6.07
C VAL A 56 6.63 3.47 -6.16
N LYS A 57 7.85 3.57 -6.67
CA LYS A 57 8.48 4.86 -7.01
C LYS A 57 8.96 4.79 -8.44
N ASP A 58 8.39 5.66 -9.27
CA ASP A 58 8.75 5.78 -10.68
C ASP A 58 8.74 4.43 -11.41
N GLY A 59 7.69 3.66 -11.20
CA GLY A 59 7.48 2.38 -11.87
C GLY A 59 8.23 1.21 -11.27
N LYS A 60 8.91 1.41 -10.14
CA LYS A 60 9.67 0.33 -9.48
C LYS A 60 9.17 0.12 -8.07
N ILE A 61 9.08 -1.14 -7.65
CA ILE A 61 8.71 -1.48 -6.27
C ILE A 61 9.89 -1.14 -5.37
N VAL A 62 9.65 -0.25 -4.41
CA VAL A 62 10.64 0.12 -3.39
C VAL A 62 10.37 -0.54 -2.05
N GLN A 63 9.16 -1.01 -1.82
CA GLN A 63 8.79 -1.76 -0.63
C GLN A 63 7.60 -2.64 -0.92
N MET A 64 7.57 -3.82 -0.33
CA MET A 64 6.47 -4.78 -0.46
C MET A 64 6.23 -5.43 0.88
N SER A 65 4.97 -5.54 1.28
CA SER A 65 4.60 -6.26 2.49
C SER A 65 4.70 -7.76 2.27
N ASP A 66 4.78 -8.51 3.36
CA ASP A 66 4.66 -9.96 3.30
C ASP A 66 3.18 -10.33 3.16
N PHE A 67 2.88 -11.15 2.17
CA PHE A 67 1.53 -11.70 2.00
C PHE A 67 1.40 -12.94 2.86
N THR A 68 0.80 -12.78 4.04
CA THR A 68 0.71 -13.85 5.04
C THR A 68 -0.37 -14.85 4.66
N THR A 69 0.00 -16.14 4.67
CA THR A 69 -0.98 -17.21 4.46
C THR A 69 -1.83 -17.42 5.71
N LEU A 70 -3.15 -17.31 5.55
CA LEU A 70 -4.12 -17.54 6.61
C LEU A 70 -5.00 -18.71 6.23
N LYS A 71 -5.31 -19.59 7.20
CA LYS A 71 -6.10 -20.80 6.95
C LYS A 71 -5.41 -21.62 5.84
N ASN A 72 -6.11 -21.95 4.76
CA ASN A 72 -5.59 -22.68 3.61
C ASN A 72 -5.39 -21.77 2.40
N GLY A 73 -5.01 -20.52 2.65
CA GLY A 73 -5.00 -19.48 1.63
C GLY A 73 -3.73 -19.33 0.80
N ARG A 74 -2.99 -20.43 0.52
CA ARG A 74 -1.73 -20.34 -0.23
C ARG A 74 -1.88 -19.76 -1.63
N GLU A 75 -2.95 -20.11 -2.31
CA GLU A 75 -3.20 -19.60 -3.66
C GLU A 75 -3.46 -18.10 -3.65
N GLY A 76 -4.21 -17.62 -2.65
CA GLY A 76 -4.44 -16.18 -2.46
C GLY A 76 -3.15 -15.43 -2.21
N THR A 77 -2.23 -15.99 -1.42
CA THR A 77 -0.94 -15.36 -1.14
C THR A 77 -0.14 -15.17 -2.43
N LYS A 78 -0.03 -16.22 -3.25
CA LYS A 78 0.68 -16.11 -4.54
C LYS A 78 -0.02 -15.17 -5.51
N GLY A 79 -1.37 -15.27 -5.58
CA GLY A 79 -2.16 -14.44 -6.48
C GLY A 79 -2.06 -12.96 -6.14
N GLY A 80 -2.14 -12.62 -4.86
CA GLY A 80 -2.03 -11.24 -4.41
C GLY A 80 -0.69 -10.62 -4.75
N ALA A 81 0.41 -11.32 -4.50
CA ALA A 81 1.75 -10.82 -4.81
C ALA A 81 1.95 -10.65 -6.32
N SER A 82 1.47 -11.61 -7.12
CA SER A 82 1.56 -11.55 -8.57
C SER A 82 0.75 -10.38 -9.13
N PHE A 83 -0.46 -10.20 -8.64
CA PHE A 83 -1.34 -9.10 -9.04
C PHE A 83 -0.70 -7.75 -8.71
N ALA A 84 -0.11 -7.61 -7.51
CA ALA A 84 0.58 -6.39 -7.13
C ALA A 84 1.70 -6.04 -8.10
N ARG A 85 2.49 -7.03 -8.52
CA ARG A 85 3.58 -6.82 -9.48
C ARG A 85 3.06 -6.38 -10.85
N GLN A 86 1.92 -6.91 -11.26
CA GLN A 86 1.31 -6.50 -12.52
C GLN A 86 0.85 -5.04 -12.49
N LEU A 87 0.28 -4.63 -11.36
CA LEU A 87 -0.24 -3.27 -11.21
C LEU A 87 0.84 -2.20 -11.24
N VAL A 88 2.07 -2.54 -10.90
CA VAL A 88 3.19 -1.58 -10.90
C VAL A 88 3.35 -0.90 -12.26
N LYS A 89 3.05 -1.60 -13.34
CA LYS A 89 3.18 -1.08 -14.70
C LYS A 89 2.22 0.08 -14.99
N GLU A 90 1.15 0.20 -14.21
CA GLU A 90 0.17 1.27 -14.37
C GLU A 90 0.61 2.58 -13.70
N PHE A 91 1.72 2.55 -12.95
CA PHE A 91 2.20 3.70 -12.18
C PHE A 91 3.66 4.01 -12.53
N PRO A 92 3.91 4.55 -13.74
CA PRO A 92 5.28 4.76 -14.21
C PRO A 92 6.00 5.94 -13.58
N SER A 93 5.32 6.79 -12.83
CA SER A 93 5.92 7.96 -12.21
C SER A 93 5.31 8.25 -10.84
N GLY A 94 6.10 8.90 -9.98
CA GLY A 94 5.67 9.29 -8.65
C GLY A 94 5.73 8.17 -7.64
N ILE A 95 5.32 8.49 -6.39
CA ILE A 95 5.28 7.52 -5.29
C ILE A 95 3.83 7.15 -5.05
N VAL A 96 3.52 5.87 -5.11
CA VAL A 96 2.14 5.36 -5.03
C VAL A 96 2.12 4.18 -4.07
N LEU A 97 1.15 4.19 -3.16
CA LEU A 97 0.82 3.02 -2.34
C LEU A 97 -0.28 2.24 -3.05
N ILE A 98 -0.06 0.96 -3.27
CA ILE A 98 -1.06 0.05 -3.83
C ILE A 98 -1.36 -1.01 -2.80
N VAL A 99 -2.63 -1.14 -2.39
CA VAL A 99 -3.09 -2.19 -1.49
C VAL A 99 -3.94 -3.15 -2.32
N VAL A 100 -3.64 -4.43 -2.23
CA VAL A 100 -4.37 -5.46 -2.97
C VAL A 100 -5.09 -6.39 -2.01
N ALA A 101 -6.26 -6.86 -2.44
CA ALA A 101 -7.06 -7.84 -1.69
C ALA A 101 -7.57 -8.85 -2.71
N GLY A 102 -6.86 -9.93 -2.88
CA GLY A 102 -7.14 -10.92 -3.90
C GLY A 102 -6.61 -10.50 -5.26
N MET A 103 -6.95 -11.25 -6.28
CA MET A 103 -6.43 -11.05 -7.63
C MET A 103 -7.17 -9.96 -8.42
N ASN A 104 -8.35 -9.53 -7.92
CA ASN A 104 -9.23 -8.63 -8.66
C ASN A 104 -9.55 -7.33 -7.93
N TYR A 105 -9.02 -7.15 -6.73
CA TYR A 105 -9.34 -6.00 -5.89
C TYR A 105 -8.08 -5.25 -5.54
N ALA A 106 -8.05 -3.99 -5.87
CA ALA A 106 -6.93 -3.13 -5.50
C ALA A 106 -7.43 -1.72 -5.23
N ALA A 107 -6.73 -1.06 -4.35
CA ALA A 107 -6.91 0.36 -4.10
C ALA A 107 -5.53 1.00 -4.16
N HIS A 108 -5.46 2.23 -4.58
CA HIS A 108 -4.19 2.92 -4.65
C HIS A 108 -4.36 4.38 -4.24
N VAL A 109 -3.28 4.95 -3.75
CA VAL A 109 -3.22 6.37 -3.43
C VAL A 109 -1.84 6.89 -3.80
N SER A 110 -1.82 7.98 -4.55
CA SER A 110 -0.57 8.68 -4.88
C SER A 110 -0.21 9.61 -3.73
N ALA A 111 1.07 9.71 -3.41
CA ALA A 111 1.55 10.69 -2.44
C ALA A 111 1.26 12.13 -2.89
N ARG A 112 1.10 12.34 -4.17
CA ARG A 112 0.81 13.65 -4.75
C ARG A 112 -0.56 14.14 -4.26
N GLY A 113 -0.57 15.36 -3.73
CA GLY A 113 -1.82 15.97 -3.25
C GLY A 113 -2.09 15.74 -1.77
N TYR A 114 -1.27 14.96 -1.08
CA TYR A 114 -1.39 14.74 0.36
C TYR A 114 -0.19 15.38 1.07
N ASN A 115 -0.42 15.81 2.29
CA ASN A 115 0.67 16.33 3.13
C ASN A 115 1.42 15.16 3.75
N VAL A 116 2.40 14.64 3.00
CA VAL A 116 3.19 13.49 3.42
C VAL A 116 4.14 13.78 4.58
N LEU A 117 4.26 15.05 4.96
CA LEU A 117 5.06 15.48 6.11
C LEU A 117 4.25 15.47 7.41
N ASP A 118 2.94 15.24 7.34
CA ASP A 118 2.13 15.00 8.53
C ASP A 118 2.57 13.71 9.22
N SER A 119 2.14 13.52 10.46
CA SER A 119 2.45 12.27 11.15
C SER A 119 1.83 11.09 10.40
N ALA A 120 2.47 9.93 10.51
CA ALA A 120 1.98 8.72 9.87
C ALA A 120 0.56 8.37 10.34
N GLU A 121 0.26 8.61 11.63
CA GLU A 121 -1.06 8.36 12.19
C GLU A 121 -2.13 9.24 11.58
N LEU A 122 -1.85 10.53 11.40
CA LEU A 122 -2.80 11.46 10.77
C LEU A 122 -3.05 11.07 9.31
N LEU A 123 -1.99 10.74 8.59
CA LEU A 123 -2.12 10.32 7.21
C LEU A 123 -2.95 9.04 7.11
N ALA A 124 -2.73 8.08 8.02
CA ALA A 124 -3.50 6.85 8.04
C ALA A 124 -4.98 7.11 8.32
N GLU A 125 -5.30 8.00 9.27
CA GLU A 125 -6.70 8.35 9.56
C GLU A 125 -7.41 8.90 8.33
N GLN A 126 -6.69 9.64 7.48
CA GLN A 126 -7.27 10.19 6.26
C GLN A 126 -7.42 9.16 5.15
N LEU A 127 -6.43 8.28 4.99
CA LEU A 127 -6.34 7.41 3.82
C LEU A 127 -6.94 6.02 4.02
N VAL A 128 -6.83 5.45 5.22
CA VAL A 128 -7.29 4.07 5.46
C VAL A 128 -8.78 3.88 5.14
N PRO A 129 -9.69 4.76 5.62
CA PRO A 129 -11.11 4.57 5.30
C PRO A 129 -11.39 4.58 3.79
N SER A 130 -10.73 5.46 3.05
CA SER A 130 -10.90 5.56 1.61
C SER A 130 -10.38 4.31 0.89
N LEU A 131 -9.19 3.83 1.28
CA LEU A 131 -8.62 2.63 0.70
C LEU A 131 -9.46 1.40 0.99
N MET A 132 -9.94 1.27 2.22
CA MET A 132 -10.81 0.15 2.60
C MET A 132 -12.11 0.17 1.80
N LYS A 133 -12.69 1.34 1.58
CA LYS A 133 -13.88 1.47 0.77
C LYS A 133 -13.62 1.05 -0.67
N GLN A 134 -12.50 1.47 -1.26
CA GLN A 134 -12.12 1.07 -2.61
C GLN A 134 -11.97 -0.45 -2.73
N LEU A 135 -11.48 -1.10 -1.67
CA LEU A 135 -11.30 -2.55 -1.62
C LEU A 135 -12.60 -3.32 -1.38
N GLY A 136 -13.69 -2.62 -1.07
CA GLY A 136 -14.97 -3.27 -0.79
C GLY A 136 -15.17 -3.67 0.66
N PHE A 137 -14.30 -3.27 1.57
CA PHE A 137 -14.44 -3.52 3.01
C PHE A 137 -15.36 -2.46 3.61
N THR A 138 -16.67 -2.72 3.58
CA THR A 138 -17.63 -1.81 4.19
C THR A 138 -18.05 -2.34 5.55
N LYS A 139 -18.10 -1.47 6.54
CA LYS A 139 -18.63 -1.83 7.86
C LYS A 139 -20.13 -2.10 7.74
N ARG A 140 -20.54 -3.21 8.26
CA ARG A 140 -21.96 -3.53 8.42
C ARG A 140 -22.49 -2.95 9.72
#